data_36c785c28d1c3a1df8abc7048042b9ec
#
_entry.id   36c785c28d1c3a1df8abc7048042b9ec
#
_cell.length_a   1.000
_cell.length_b   1.000
_cell.length_c   1.000
_cell.angle_alpha   90.00
_cell.angle_beta   90.00
_cell.angle_gamma   90.00
#
_symmetry.space_group_name_H-M   'P 1'
#
loop_
_entity.id
_entity.type
_entity.pdbx_description
1 polymer ?
#
loop_
_entity_poly.entity_id
_entity_poly.type
_entity_poly.pdbx_seq_one_letter_code
_entity_poly.pdbx_strand_id
1 'polypeptide(L)'
;ALNGCYMALADCNAYGERLTMSNVESLAAQWNLTSDYYRKADYYFLHHNYTQDDAKNAIKTIYSQLFNVITQANMIIGACEQYGNNIADPASRAMIEGEAYGIRAFCQLDILRLFGQLPQNATLTVSLPYSESADIKIMPVYYSFEDYVKKLDEDLDKACSLLKDLSLIHI
;
A
#
# COMPACT_ATOMS: atom_id res chain seq x y z
N ALA A 1 -1.94 16.52 7.10
CA ALA A 1 -2.51 15.21 6.77
C ALA A 1 -1.57 14.44 5.83
N LEU A 2 -1.21 14.96 4.66
CA LEU A 2 -0.37 14.27 3.66
C LEU A 2 1.01 13.85 4.22
N ASN A 3 1.69 14.74 4.96
CA ASN A 3 2.95 14.39 5.66
C ASN A 3 2.80 13.17 6.59
N GLY A 4 1.62 12.97 7.17
CA GLY A 4 1.33 11.78 7.99
C GLY A 4 1.38 10.49 7.18
N CYS A 5 0.87 10.49 5.94
CA CYS A 5 0.96 9.35 5.03
C CYS A 5 2.42 9.02 4.69
N TYR A 6 3.23 10.04 4.37
CA TYR A 6 4.66 9.84 4.08
C TYR A 6 5.44 9.34 5.30
N MET A 7 5.14 9.85 6.49
CA MET A 7 5.73 9.33 7.73
C MET A 7 5.33 7.87 7.98
N ALA A 8 4.07 7.52 7.72
CA ALA A 8 3.58 6.14 7.87
C ALA A 8 4.17 5.20 6.80
N LEU A 9 4.44 5.68 5.58
CA LEU A 9 5.19 4.94 4.55
C LEU A 9 6.64 4.71 4.97
N ALA A 10 7.29 5.70 5.59
CA ALA A 10 8.67 5.61 6.06
C ALA A 10 8.83 4.80 7.35
N ASP A 11 7.75 4.26 7.94
CA ASP A 11 7.83 3.37 9.09
C ASP A 11 8.61 2.09 8.77
N CYS A 12 9.35 1.57 9.74
CA CYS A 12 10.15 0.36 9.57
C CYS A 12 9.32 -0.88 9.18
N ASN A 13 8.04 -0.90 9.52
CA ASN A 13 7.10 -1.96 9.14
C ASN A 13 6.55 -1.83 7.71
N ALA A 14 6.93 -0.78 7.00
CA ALA A 14 6.62 -0.55 5.59
C ALA A 14 7.93 -0.34 4.81
N TYR A 15 8.06 0.81 4.13
CA TYR A 15 9.19 1.08 3.23
C TYR A 15 10.45 1.59 3.94
N GLY A 16 10.38 1.87 5.25
CA GLY A 16 11.56 2.21 6.05
C GLY A 16 12.52 1.02 6.23
N GLU A 17 12.01 -0.22 6.21
CA GLU A 17 12.85 -1.42 6.29
C GLU A 17 12.22 -2.65 5.60
N ARG A 18 11.02 -3.11 6.07
CA ARG A 18 10.50 -4.45 5.74
C ARG A 18 10.21 -4.64 4.25
N LEU A 19 9.71 -3.63 3.58
CA LEU A 19 9.34 -3.69 2.16
C LEU A 19 10.46 -3.29 1.20
N THR A 20 11.63 -2.90 1.72
CA THR A 20 12.76 -2.41 0.91
C THR A 20 14.06 -3.17 1.15
N MET A 21 14.42 -3.45 2.40
CA MET A 21 15.76 -3.89 2.78
C MET A 21 15.80 -5.16 3.61
N SER A 22 14.67 -5.70 4.09
CA SER A 22 14.70 -6.89 4.94
C SER A 22 13.76 -8.00 4.47
N ASN A 23 12.50 -8.01 4.87
CA ASN A 23 11.63 -9.18 4.63
C ASN A 23 11.43 -9.47 3.13
N VAL A 24 11.23 -8.44 2.29
CA VAL A 24 11.05 -8.63 0.84
C VAL A 24 12.34 -9.07 0.16
N GLU A 25 13.49 -8.52 0.55
CA GLU A 25 14.80 -8.93 0.05
C GLU A 25 15.16 -10.36 0.45
N SER A 26 14.80 -10.75 1.69
CA SER A 26 14.95 -12.12 2.17
C SER A 26 14.05 -13.09 1.41
N LEU A 27 12.80 -12.70 1.14
CA LEU A 27 11.86 -13.47 0.31
C LEU A 27 12.38 -13.67 -1.13
N ALA A 28 13.06 -12.65 -1.67
CA ALA A 28 13.70 -12.69 -2.98
C ALA A 28 15.08 -13.39 -2.98
N ALA A 29 15.49 -13.97 -1.85
CA ALA A 29 16.77 -14.63 -1.65
C ALA A 29 18.01 -13.75 -1.97
N GLN A 30 17.88 -12.43 -1.75
CA GLN A 30 19.00 -11.49 -1.91
C GLN A 30 19.96 -11.51 -0.70
N TRP A 31 19.52 -12.07 0.43
CA TRP A 31 20.31 -12.22 1.64
C TRP A 31 20.72 -13.68 1.85
N ASN A 32 21.95 -13.89 2.36
CA ASN A 32 22.40 -15.22 2.80
C ASN A 32 22.34 -15.30 4.33
N LEU A 33 21.26 -15.86 4.86
CA LEU A 33 21.02 -16.02 6.28
C LEU A 33 21.20 -17.49 6.66
N THR A 34 22.24 -17.77 7.45
CA THR A 34 22.62 -19.15 7.85
C THR A 34 21.97 -19.58 9.16
N SER A 35 21.38 -18.68 9.91
CA SER A 35 20.69 -19.00 11.16
C SER A 35 19.54 -18.04 11.45
N ASP A 36 18.60 -18.47 12.30
CA ASP A 36 17.44 -17.69 12.75
C ASP A 36 17.72 -16.85 14.03
N TYR A 37 18.97 -16.81 14.49
CA TYR A 37 19.28 -16.28 15.83
C TYR A 37 18.94 -14.79 16.00
N TYR A 38 19.28 -13.93 15.02
CA TYR A 38 19.09 -12.48 15.11
C TYR A 38 17.92 -11.94 14.29
N ARG A 39 17.65 -12.53 13.13
CA ARG A 39 16.67 -12.05 12.16
C ARG A 39 15.69 -13.18 11.81
N LYS A 40 14.97 -13.65 12.80
CA LYS A 40 14.11 -14.83 12.67
C LYS A 40 13.10 -14.71 11.52
N ALA A 41 12.40 -13.60 11.43
CA ALA A 41 11.42 -13.40 10.35
C ALA A 41 12.11 -13.49 8.99
N ASP A 42 13.24 -12.80 8.79
CA ASP A 42 13.99 -12.82 7.53
C ASP A 42 14.51 -14.21 7.18
N TYR A 43 15.01 -14.95 8.15
CA TYR A 43 15.42 -16.34 7.97
C TYR A 43 14.25 -17.21 7.50
N TYR A 44 13.06 -17.06 8.09
CA TYR A 44 11.90 -17.83 7.71
C TYR A 44 11.34 -17.40 6.35
N PHE A 45 11.42 -16.12 5.98
CA PHE A 45 11.08 -15.64 4.64
C PHE A 45 12.01 -16.23 3.58
N LEU A 46 13.34 -16.25 3.82
CA LEU A 46 14.32 -16.85 2.93
C LEU A 46 14.03 -18.33 2.66
N HIS A 47 13.59 -19.06 3.68
CA HIS A 47 13.26 -20.48 3.58
C HIS A 47 11.78 -20.75 3.26
N HIS A 48 11.01 -19.73 2.91
CA HIS A 48 9.56 -19.81 2.62
C HIS A 48 8.76 -20.53 3.72
N ASN A 49 9.20 -20.40 4.98
CA ASN A 49 8.55 -21.02 6.13
C ASN A 49 7.63 -20.02 6.85
N TYR A 50 6.43 -19.87 6.33
CA TYR A 50 5.43 -18.93 6.85
C TYR A 50 4.61 -19.46 8.04
N THR A 51 4.91 -20.68 8.52
CA THR A 51 4.18 -21.29 9.64
C THR A 51 4.69 -20.80 11.00
N GLN A 52 5.90 -20.24 11.04
CA GLN A 52 6.54 -19.72 12.26
C GLN A 52 5.93 -18.39 12.70
N ASP A 53 5.81 -18.20 14.01
CA ASP A 53 5.15 -17.03 14.58
C ASP A 53 5.87 -15.71 14.23
N ASP A 54 7.18 -15.68 14.16
CA ASP A 54 7.93 -14.49 13.74
C ASP A 54 7.60 -14.10 12.30
N ALA A 55 7.46 -15.08 11.39
CA ALA A 55 7.05 -14.84 10.00
C ALA A 55 5.60 -14.34 9.93
N LYS A 56 4.68 -15.01 10.63
CA LYS A 56 3.26 -14.59 10.69
C LYS A 56 3.11 -13.18 11.25
N ASN A 57 3.84 -12.85 12.31
CA ASN A 57 3.81 -11.53 12.92
C ASN A 57 4.35 -10.46 11.95
N ALA A 58 5.43 -10.75 11.21
CA ALA A 58 5.97 -9.86 10.21
C ALA A 58 4.95 -9.61 9.07
N ILE A 59 4.32 -10.68 8.55
CA ILE A 59 3.26 -10.60 7.53
C ILE A 59 2.11 -9.73 8.03
N LYS A 60 1.59 -10.02 9.23
CA LYS A 60 0.50 -9.26 9.86
C LYS A 60 0.87 -7.79 10.01
N THR A 61 2.09 -7.49 10.43
CA THR A 61 2.54 -6.12 10.67
C THR A 61 2.64 -5.33 9.37
N ILE A 62 3.24 -5.92 8.31
CA ILE A 62 3.31 -5.31 6.97
C ILE A 62 1.89 -5.02 6.45
N TYR A 63 1.01 -6.03 6.49
CA TYR A 63 -0.37 -5.89 6.03
C TYR A 63 -1.11 -4.76 6.77
N SER A 64 -1.02 -4.76 8.11
CA SER A 64 -1.67 -3.74 8.93
C SER A 64 -1.12 -2.34 8.66
N GLN A 65 0.19 -2.21 8.44
CA GLN A 65 0.81 -0.90 8.16
C GLN A 65 0.40 -0.36 6.79
N LEU A 66 0.35 -1.20 5.76
CA LEU A 66 -0.15 -0.80 4.44
C LEU A 66 -1.60 -0.31 4.52
N PHE A 67 -2.49 -1.04 5.21
CA PHE A 67 -3.87 -0.61 5.40
C PHE A 67 -4.01 0.65 6.28
N ASN A 68 -3.09 0.88 7.21
CA ASN A 68 -3.04 2.14 7.96
C ASN A 68 -2.77 3.32 7.02
N VAL A 69 -1.81 3.20 6.10
CA VAL A 69 -1.52 4.23 5.09
C VAL A 69 -2.72 4.43 4.16
N ILE A 70 -3.31 3.35 3.66
CA ILE A 70 -4.51 3.40 2.80
C ILE A 70 -5.66 4.13 3.50
N THR A 71 -5.89 3.85 4.79
CA THR A 71 -6.91 4.54 5.57
C THR A 71 -6.63 6.03 5.68
N GLN A 72 -5.38 6.43 5.94
CA GLN A 72 -5.00 7.84 5.97
C GLN A 72 -5.20 8.53 4.61
N ALA A 73 -4.85 7.87 3.52
CA ALA A 73 -5.11 8.37 2.16
C ALA A 73 -6.61 8.54 1.91
N ASN A 74 -7.44 7.55 2.30
CA ASN A 74 -8.90 7.63 2.20
C ASN A 74 -9.48 8.79 3.02
N MET A 75 -8.93 9.08 4.21
CA MET A 75 -9.34 10.25 5.01
C MET A 75 -9.05 11.57 4.27
N ILE A 76 -7.92 11.66 3.57
CA ILE A 76 -7.56 12.86 2.80
C ILE A 76 -8.49 13.00 1.60
N ILE A 77 -8.71 11.94 0.83
CA ILE A 77 -9.60 11.95 -0.33
C ILE A 77 -11.02 12.38 0.09
N GLY A 78 -11.59 11.73 1.12
CA GLY A 78 -12.91 12.07 1.63
C GLY A 78 -12.99 13.51 2.18
N ALA A 79 -11.93 14.01 2.81
CA ALA A 79 -11.87 15.41 3.25
C ALA A 79 -11.81 16.39 2.06
N CYS A 80 -11.09 16.06 0.99
CA CYS A 80 -11.06 16.87 -0.23
C CYS A 80 -12.42 16.88 -0.94
N GLU A 81 -13.12 15.76 -0.96
CA GLU A 81 -14.48 15.68 -1.53
C GLU A 81 -15.47 16.51 -0.71
N GLN A 82 -15.44 16.40 0.61
CA GLN A 82 -16.41 17.07 1.48
C GLN A 82 -16.11 18.54 1.74
N TYR A 83 -14.84 18.90 1.92
CA TYR A 83 -14.40 20.21 2.38
C TYR A 83 -13.44 20.92 1.43
N GLY A 84 -13.18 20.37 0.25
CA GLY A 84 -12.18 20.89 -0.69
C GLY A 84 -12.42 22.33 -1.13
N ASN A 85 -13.67 22.80 -1.09
CA ASN A 85 -14.00 24.20 -1.39
C ASN A 85 -13.47 25.20 -0.33
N ASN A 86 -13.05 24.71 0.85
CA ASN A 86 -12.43 25.54 1.89
C ASN A 86 -10.91 25.72 1.65
N ILE A 87 -10.32 25.00 0.72
CA ILE A 87 -8.94 25.18 0.30
C ILE A 87 -8.95 26.28 -0.76
N ALA A 88 -8.39 27.46 -0.41
CA ALA A 88 -8.46 28.66 -1.24
C ALA A 88 -7.70 28.50 -2.58
N ASP A 89 -6.64 27.71 -2.59
CA ASP A 89 -5.84 27.47 -3.78
C ASP A 89 -6.21 26.11 -4.43
N PRO A 90 -6.83 26.12 -5.63
CA PRO A 90 -7.21 24.90 -6.33
C PRO A 90 -6.03 23.99 -6.68
N ALA A 91 -4.84 24.54 -6.94
CA ALA A 91 -3.66 23.78 -7.26
C ALA A 91 -3.17 22.98 -6.03
N SER A 92 -3.15 23.60 -4.86
CA SER A 92 -2.85 22.91 -3.61
C SER A 92 -3.86 21.82 -3.28
N ARG A 93 -5.14 22.04 -3.56
CA ARG A 93 -6.18 21.01 -3.42
C ARG A 93 -5.90 19.83 -4.34
N ALA A 94 -5.70 20.08 -5.63
CA ALA A 94 -5.44 19.04 -6.63
C ALA A 94 -4.18 18.23 -6.29
N MET A 95 -3.13 18.90 -5.81
CA MET A 95 -1.91 18.24 -5.33
C MET A 95 -2.20 17.28 -4.17
N ILE A 96 -2.85 17.78 -3.13
CA ILE A 96 -3.14 16.97 -1.92
C ILE A 96 -4.01 15.75 -2.28
N GLU A 97 -5.03 15.96 -3.08
CA GLU A 97 -5.96 14.91 -3.50
C GLU A 97 -5.27 13.90 -4.44
N GLY A 98 -4.53 14.39 -5.43
CA GLY A 98 -3.80 13.57 -6.39
C GLY A 98 -2.71 12.71 -5.75
N GLU A 99 -1.93 13.26 -4.81
CA GLU A 99 -0.95 12.50 -4.04
C GLU A 99 -1.61 11.45 -3.16
N ALA A 100 -2.77 11.74 -2.56
CA ALA A 100 -3.50 10.76 -1.76
C ALA A 100 -4.00 9.58 -2.59
N TYR A 101 -4.52 9.81 -3.81
CA TYR A 101 -4.86 8.73 -4.76
C TYR A 101 -3.63 7.91 -5.14
N GLY A 102 -2.50 8.58 -5.45
CA GLY A 102 -1.23 7.91 -5.78
C GLY A 102 -0.71 7.04 -4.64
N ILE A 103 -0.73 7.54 -3.40
CA ILE A 103 -0.33 6.79 -2.21
C ILE A 103 -1.24 5.57 -1.99
N ARG A 104 -2.56 5.74 -2.15
CA ARG A 104 -3.51 4.63 -2.04
C ARG A 104 -3.22 3.54 -3.08
N ALA A 105 -3.08 3.92 -4.34
CA ALA A 105 -2.77 2.99 -5.42
C ALA A 105 -1.42 2.27 -5.18
N PHE A 106 -0.39 2.99 -4.73
CA PHE A 106 0.92 2.42 -4.42
C PHE A 106 0.84 1.33 -3.33
N CYS A 107 0.15 1.60 -2.22
CA CYS A 107 -0.03 0.62 -1.15
C CYS A 107 -0.93 -0.55 -1.59
N GLN A 108 -1.99 -0.30 -2.36
CA GLN A 108 -2.87 -1.35 -2.88
C GLN A 108 -2.13 -2.24 -3.90
N LEU A 109 -1.21 -1.69 -4.69
CA LEU A 109 -0.35 -2.49 -5.58
C LEU A 109 0.50 -3.47 -4.77
N ASP A 110 1.07 -3.04 -3.64
CA ASP A 110 1.86 -3.94 -2.80
C ASP A 110 1.00 -4.97 -2.06
N ILE A 111 -0.23 -4.63 -1.69
CA ILE A 111 -1.22 -5.63 -1.23
C ILE A 111 -1.45 -6.69 -2.32
N LEU A 112 -1.65 -6.28 -3.56
CA LEU A 112 -1.82 -7.21 -4.69
C LEU A 112 -0.57 -8.09 -4.90
N ARG A 113 0.63 -7.49 -4.89
CA ARG A 113 1.88 -8.21 -5.14
C ARG A 113 2.26 -9.20 -4.05
N LEU A 114 2.03 -8.85 -2.78
CA LEU A 114 2.45 -9.64 -1.63
C LEU A 114 1.42 -10.67 -1.19
N PHE A 115 0.13 -10.36 -1.34
CA PHE A 115 -0.96 -11.18 -0.80
C PHE A 115 -1.92 -11.69 -1.88
N GLY A 116 -1.76 -11.22 -3.10
CA GLY A 116 -2.60 -11.61 -4.23
C GLY A 116 -2.16 -12.90 -4.91
N GLN A 117 -2.95 -13.28 -5.88
CA GLN A 117 -2.71 -14.45 -6.73
C GLN A 117 -2.18 -14.00 -8.08
N LEU A 118 -1.14 -14.68 -8.58
CA LEU A 118 -0.70 -14.49 -9.97
C LEU A 118 -1.74 -15.10 -10.93
N PRO A 119 -2.08 -14.41 -12.04
CA PRO A 119 -3.09 -14.87 -13.01
C PRO A 119 -2.83 -16.27 -13.58
N GLN A 120 -1.54 -16.66 -13.64
CA GLN A 120 -1.11 -17.94 -14.19
C GLN A 120 -1.37 -19.14 -13.27
N ASN A 121 -1.66 -18.93 -12.00
CA ASN A 121 -1.90 -19.97 -11.01
C ASN A 121 -3.41 -20.12 -10.72
N ALA A 122 -4.18 -20.49 -11.72
CA ALA A 122 -5.65 -20.51 -11.70
C ALA A 122 -6.31 -21.50 -10.72
N THR A 123 -5.56 -22.24 -9.91
CA THR A 123 -6.11 -23.24 -8.97
C THR A 123 -6.59 -22.65 -7.64
N LEU A 124 -6.15 -21.43 -7.30
CA LEU A 124 -6.57 -20.73 -6.08
C LEU A 124 -7.19 -19.38 -6.48
N THR A 125 -8.46 -19.21 -6.18
CA THR A 125 -9.11 -17.90 -6.34
C THR A 125 -8.96 -17.11 -5.05
N VAL A 126 -8.07 -16.13 -5.05
CA VAL A 126 -7.90 -15.19 -3.93
C VAL A 126 -8.54 -13.87 -4.30
N SER A 127 -9.55 -13.47 -3.52
CA SER A 127 -10.12 -12.12 -3.60
C SER A 127 -9.42 -11.24 -2.59
N LEU A 128 -9.05 -10.01 -2.98
CA LEU A 128 -8.39 -9.04 -2.13
C LEU A 128 -9.33 -7.89 -1.79
N PRO A 129 -9.25 -7.34 -0.55
CA PRO A 129 -10.02 -6.17 -0.17
C PRO A 129 -9.41 -4.91 -0.77
N TYR A 130 -10.18 -4.18 -1.60
CA TYR A 130 -9.84 -2.83 -2.02
C TYR A 130 -10.57 -1.82 -1.14
N SER A 131 -9.81 -1.05 -0.35
CA SER A 131 -10.39 -0.11 0.61
C SER A 131 -10.44 1.29 0.03
N GLU A 132 -11.66 1.81 -0.15
CA GLU A 132 -11.94 3.16 -0.67
C GLU A 132 -12.53 4.10 0.39
N SER A 133 -12.73 3.60 1.62
CA SER A 133 -13.34 4.38 2.70
C SER A 133 -12.46 4.40 3.95
N ALA A 134 -12.45 5.52 4.65
CA ALA A 134 -11.88 5.65 6.00
C ALA A 134 -12.86 5.26 7.11
N ASP A 135 -14.14 5.05 6.79
CA ASP A 135 -15.13 4.63 7.78
C ASP A 135 -14.96 3.14 8.12
N ILE A 136 -14.58 2.85 9.35
CA ILE A 136 -14.38 1.49 9.85
C ILE A 136 -15.65 0.63 9.85
N LYS A 137 -16.83 1.23 9.69
CA LYS A 137 -18.11 0.52 9.60
C LYS A 137 -18.38 0.01 8.18
N ILE A 138 -17.66 0.55 7.18
CA ILE A 138 -17.78 0.14 5.79
C ILE A 138 -16.80 -0.99 5.55
N MET A 139 -17.31 -2.19 5.32
CA MET A 139 -16.47 -3.33 4.95
C MET A 139 -15.91 -3.11 3.55
N PRO A 140 -14.60 -3.31 3.34
CA PRO A 140 -14.03 -3.21 1.99
C PRO A 140 -14.61 -4.28 1.08
N VAL A 141 -14.79 -3.93 -0.19
CA VAL A 141 -15.22 -4.87 -1.21
C VAL A 141 -14.04 -5.75 -1.61
N TYR A 142 -14.30 -7.04 -1.73
CA TYR A 142 -13.31 -8.01 -2.20
C TYR A 142 -13.45 -8.21 -3.71
N TYR A 143 -12.37 -8.04 -4.43
CA TYR A 143 -12.33 -8.08 -5.88
C TYR A 143 -11.55 -9.29 -6.41
N SER A 144 -11.90 -9.74 -7.62
CA SER A 144 -11.05 -10.61 -8.41
C SER A 144 -9.75 -9.88 -8.79
N PHE A 145 -8.74 -10.60 -9.28
CA PHE A 145 -7.50 -9.98 -9.75
C PHE A 145 -7.77 -8.90 -10.81
N GLU A 146 -8.60 -9.22 -11.81
CA GLU A 146 -8.89 -8.30 -12.92
C GLU A 146 -9.62 -7.03 -12.46
N ASP A 147 -10.61 -7.19 -11.58
CA ASP A 147 -11.37 -6.04 -11.07
C ASP A 147 -10.53 -5.21 -10.08
N TYR A 148 -9.63 -5.86 -9.35
CA TYR A 148 -8.68 -5.17 -8.48
C TYR A 148 -7.72 -4.29 -9.28
N VAL A 149 -7.19 -4.81 -10.40
CA VAL A 149 -6.31 -4.05 -11.30
C VAL A 149 -7.06 -2.86 -11.90
N LYS A 150 -8.33 -3.01 -12.30
CA LYS A 150 -9.15 -1.87 -12.77
C LYS A 150 -9.25 -0.77 -11.70
N LYS A 151 -9.44 -1.16 -10.43
CA LYS A 151 -9.48 -0.20 -9.33
C LYS A 151 -8.16 0.54 -9.13
N LEU A 152 -7.03 -0.16 -9.30
CA LEU A 152 -5.71 0.46 -9.30
C LEU A 152 -5.56 1.49 -10.43
N ASP A 153 -5.97 1.11 -11.64
CA ASP A 153 -5.91 2.00 -12.80
C ASP A 153 -6.79 3.24 -12.60
N GLU A 154 -8.01 3.08 -12.05
CA GLU A 154 -8.89 4.21 -11.72
C GLU A 154 -8.23 5.21 -10.75
N ASP A 155 -7.54 4.72 -9.71
CA ASP A 155 -6.83 5.57 -8.76
C ASP A 155 -5.61 6.26 -9.38
N LEU A 156 -4.84 5.53 -10.19
CA LEU A 156 -3.69 6.09 -10.91
C LEU A 156 -4.10 7.15 -11.93
N ASP A 157 -5.18 6.91 -12.68
CA ASP A 157 -5.72 7.88 -13.64
C ASP A 157 -6.18 9.16 -12.92
N LYS A 158 -6.82 9.02 -11.77
CA LYS A 158 -7.20 10.17 -10.93
C LYS A 158 -5.98 10.94 -10.44
N ALA A 159 -4.99 10.24 -9.88
CA ALA A 159 -3.74 10.85 -9.45
C ALA A 159 -3.07 11.60 -10.60
N CYS A 160 -2.89 10.95 -11.75
CA CYS A 160 -2.28 11.57 -12.93
C CYS A 160 -3.06 12.79 -13.43
N SER A 161 -4.38 12.73 -13.47
CA SER A 161 -5.21 13.84 -13.93
C SER A 161 -5.11 15.08 -13.02
N LEU A 162 -5.04 14.86 -11.70
CA LEU A 162 -4.94 15.92 -10.69
C LEU A 162 -3.54 16.54 -10.62
N LEU A 163 -2.49 15.74 -10.88
CA LEU A 163 -1.09 16.17 -10.78
C LEU A 163 -0.52 16.67 -12.11
N LYS A 164 -1.21 16.48 -13.22
CA LYS A 164 -0.72 16.75 -14.58
C LYS A 164 -0.16 18.16 -14.77
N ASP A 165 -0.83 19.17 -14.24
CA ASP A 165 -0.45 20.57 -14.43
C ASP A 165 0.57 21.05 -13.39
N LEU A 166 0.85 20.26 -12.36
CA LEU A 166 1.76 20.60 -11.27
C LEU A 166 3.22 20.26 -11.60
N SER A 167 3.46 19.29 -12.47
CA SER A 167 4.81 18.89 -12.89
C SER A 167 5.57 19.98 -13.67
N LEU A 168 4.86 20.95 -14.23
CA LEU A 168 5.45 22.08 -14.98
C LEU A 168 5.87 23.25 -14.08
N ILE A 169 5.49 23.26 -12.80
CA ILE A 169 5.73 24.37 -11.87
C ILE A 169 6.99 24.14 -11.02
N HIS A 170 7.53 22.94 -10.97
CA HIS A 170 8.61 22.54 -10.06
C HIS A 170 9.90 22.07 -10.75
N ILE A 171 10.08 22.36 -12.04
CA ILE A 171 11.35 22.12 -12.75
C ILE A 171 12.06 23.44 -12.99
#